data_f142f165dd257885d3b8a68e940b95e9
#
_entry.id   f142f165dd257885d3b8a68e940b95e9
#
_cell.length_a   1.000
_cell.length_b   1.000
_cell.length_c   1.000
_cell.angle_alpha   90.00
_cell.angle_beta   90.00
_cell.angle_gamma   90.00
#
_symmetry.space_group_name_H-M   'P 1'
#
loop_
_entity.id
_entity.type
_entity.pdbx_description
1 polymer ?
#
loop_
_entity_poly.entity_id
_entity_poly.type
_entity_poly.pdbx_seq_one_letter_code
_entity_poly.pdbx_strand_id
1 'polypeptide(L)'
;MKLLQNIAAASCLIFLSGMNASAQETIKVDDPWKDYPSKKALYNDYSRWSIGINGGVPFFAGDFRSVTKGNGYWGGMVGLQGGYQFNPLFGIRLSVDYAANKAGSRDYEDDFILMPNAETYYNVDFPEGAKYYKELRSDIRMWNFGLNFEVNMFNLFRRSDGNRRWALLVAPGIYMQKFSTEVEEKGSGNRFADKLSNKVNLGLGGDVALRYRINKHLDAQLKGGMMWINNNKFDGIKTICNCKRNTMFTAQVGLVWKIGNGKSGKKDNIMYAPG
;
A
#
# COMPACT_ATOMS: atom_id res chain seq x y z
N MET A 1 4.95 20.78 2.08
CA MET A 1 4.47 20.20 3.36
C MET A 1 3.04 20.60 3.68
N LYS A 2 2.66 21.89 3.67
CA LYS A 2 1.26 22.32 4.01
C LYS A 2 0.17 21.73 3.11
N LEU A 3 0.41 21.51 1.81
CA LEU A 3 -0.59 20.95 0.88
C LEU A 3 -0.90 19.46 1.18
N LEU A 4 0.11 18.66 1.48
CA LEU A 4 -0.05 17.25 1.85
C LEU A 4 -0.75 17.08 3.21
N GLN A 5 -0.46 17.97 4.18
CA GLN A 5 -1.18 18.03 5.45
C GLN A 5 -2.65 18.40 5.28
N ASN A 6 -2.94 19.34 4.37
CA ASN A 6 -4.32 19.74 4.09
C ASN A 6 -5.11 18.66 3.33
N ILE A 7 -4.48 17.90 2.43
CA ILE A 7 -5.12 16.77 1.73
C ILE A 7 -5.39 15.62 2.71
N ALA A 8 -4.44 15.30 3.58
CA ALA A 8 -4.63 14.27 4.62
C ALA A 8 -5.72 14.69 5.64
N ALA A 9 -5.73 15.95 6.06
CA ALA A 9 -6.75 16.47 6.96
C ALA A 9 -8.15 16.55 6.33
N ALA A 10 -8.24 16.95 5.06
CA ALA A 10 -9.50 16.98 4.32
C ALA A 10 -10.03 15.56 4.07
N SER A 11 -9.18 14.60 3.79
CA SER A 11 -9.57 13.20 3.65
C SER A 11 -10.10 12.62 4.96
N CYS A 12 -9.48 12.91 6.11
CA CYS A 12 -9.97 12.50 7.42
C CYS A 12 -11.31 13.16 7.79
N LEU A 13 -11.51 14.44 7.46
CA LEU A 13 -12.76 15.15 7.77
C LEU A 13 -13.95 14.65 6.92
N ILE A 14 -13.74 14.35 5.65
CA ILE A 14 -14.77 13.76 4.79
C ILE A 14 -15.16 12.35 5.29
N PHE A 15 -14.21 11.57 5.81
CA PHE A 15 -14.49 10.26 6.41
C PHE A 15 -15.30 10.36 7.70
N LEU A 16 -15.01 11.34 8.55
CA LEU A 16 -15.70 11.52 9.84
C LEU A 16 -17.13 12.05 9.68
N SER A 17 -17.38 12.91 8.70
CA SER A 17 -18.73 13.46 8.44
C SER A 17 -19.70 12.45 7.79
N GLY A 18 -19.17 11.48 7.02
CA GLY A 18 -19.99 10.41 6.41
C GLY A 18 -20.44 9.32 7.40
N MET A 19 -19.84 9.24 8.59
CA MET A 19 -20.14 8.18 9.56
C MET A 19 -21.41 8.43 10.38
N ASN A 20 -21.97 9.65 10.39
CA ASN A 20 -23.13 10.00 11.20
C ASN A 20 -24.49 9.84 10.49
N ALA A 21 -24.53 9.51 9.19
CA ALA A 21 -25.75 9.53 8.40
C ALA A 21 -26.50 8.17 8.27
N SER A 22 -26.06 7.12 8.96
CA SER A 22 -26.68 5.79 8.80
C SER A 22 -26.99 5.06 10.11
N ALA A 23 -27.22 5.79 11.19
CA ALA A 23 -27.53 5.19 12.47
C ALA A 23 -28.97 5.55 12.88
N GLN A 24 -29.96 4.91 12.28
CA GLN A 24 -31.22 4.59 12.97
C GLN A 24 -32.28 4.03 11.99
N GLU A 25 -32.08 2.79 11.57
CA GLU A 25 -33.22 1.90 11.39
C GLU A 25 -33.07 0.80 12.45
N THR A 26 -33.97 0.80 13.42
CA THR A 26 -34.11 -0.27 14.40
C THR A 26 -34.72 -1.48 13.70
N ILE A 27 -33.89 -2.19 12.94
CA ILE A 27 -34.25 -3.52 12.45
C ILE A 27 -34.27 -4.42 13.68
N LYS A 28 -35.41 -5.07 13.95
CA LYS A 28 -35.48 -6.17 14.93
C LYS A 28 -34.42 -7.19 14.52
N VAL A 29 -33.31 -7.19 15.25
CA VAL A 29 -32.24 -8.16 15.03
C VAL A 29 -32.74 -9.47 15.63
N ASP A 30 -33.13 -10.41 14.76
CA ASP A 30 -33.23 -11.82 15.17
C ASP A 30 -31.89 -12.20 15.75
N ASP A 31 -31.92 -12.74 16.99
CA ASP A 31 -30.71 -13.14 17.70
C ASP A 31 -29.96 -14.17 16.84
N PRO A 32 -28.80 -13.83 16.29
CA PRO A 32 -28.09 -14.71 15.35
C PRO A 32 -27.57 -15.99 16.03
N TRP A 33 -27.71 -16.06 17.36
CA TRP A 33 -27.27 -17.21 18.17
C TRP A 33 -28.35 -18.26 18.36
N LYS A 34 -29.63 -17.95 18.11
CA LYS A 34 -30.76 -18.89 18.34
C LYS A 34 -30.62 -20.21 17.61
N ASP A 35 -30.01 -20.19 16.43
CA ASP A 35 -29.92 -21.38 15.57
C ASP A 35 -28.60 -22.15 15.74
N TYR A 36 -27.69 -21.70 16.63
CA TYR A 36 -26.35 -22.25 16.72
C TYR A 36 -26.00 -22.65 18.16
N PRO A 37 -25.55 -23.92 18.38
CA PRO A 37 -25.17 -24.44 19.72
C PRO A 37 -23.87 -23.78 20.23
N SER A 38 -23.06 -23.15 19.37
CA SER A 38 -21.81 -22.50 19.77
C SER A 38 -21.33 -21.49 18.74
N LYS A 39 -20.46 -20.55 19.16
CA LYS A 39 -19.76 -19.62 18.26
C LYS A 39 -18.99 -20.35 17.15
N LYS A 40 -18.37 -21.48 17.46
CA LYS A 40 -17.64 -22.29 16.48
C LYS A 40 -18.56 -22.82 15.37
N ALA A 41 -19.76 -23.26 15.75
CA ALA A 41 -20.77 -23.75 14.79
C ALA A 41 -21.22 -22.61 13.86
N LEU A 42 -21.54 -21.43 14.42
CA LEU A 42 -21.88 -20.25 13.66
C LEU A 42 -20.77 -19.86 12.65
N TYR A 43 -19.50 -19.79 13.11
CA TYR A 43 -18.39 -19.38 12.26
C TYR A 43 -18.05 -20.39 11.14
N ASN A 44 -18.43 -21.64 11.28
CA ASN A 44 -18.27 -22.66 10.22
C ASN A 44 -19.18 -22.41 9.02
N ASP A 45 -20.22 -21.61 9.16
CA ASP A 45 -21.14 -21.25 8.08
C ASP A 45 -20.61 -20.05 7.24
N TYR A 46 -19.54 -19.41 7.66
CA TYR A 46 -18.95 -18.28 6.95
C TYR A 46 -17.77 -18.71 6.09
N SER A 47 -17.58 -18.04 4.96
CA SER A 47 -16.39 -18.20 4.14
C SER A 47 -15.18 -17.56 4.81
N ARG A 48 -13.99 -18.06 4.51
CA ARG A 48 -12.72 -17.55 5.09
C ARG A 48 -11.75 -17.04 4.04
N TRP A 49 -11.90 -17.47 2.80
CA TRP A 49 -11.00 -17.13 1.72
C TRP A 49 -11.48 -15.90 0.95
N SER A 50 -10.53 -15.12 0.50
CA SER A 50 -10.78 -14.00 -0.39
C SER A 50 -9.66 -13.85 -1.40
N ILE A 51 -10.00 -13.36 -2.58
CA ILE A 51 -9.07 -12.95 -3.63
C ILE A 51 -9.40 -11.51 -4.00
N GLY A 52 -8.40 -10.68 -4.24
CA GLY A 52 -8.61 -9.29 -4.62
C GLY A 52 -7.65 -8.81 -5.67
N ILE A 53 -8.09 -7.81 -6.41
CA ILE A 53 -7.28 -7.05 -7.35
C ILE A 53 -7.28 -5.59 -6.91
N ASN A 54 -6.12 -4.94 -6.98
CA ASN A 54 -5.94 -3.55 -6.61
C ASN A 54 -5.24 -2.81 -7.74
N GLY A 55 -5.57 -1.54 -7.90
CA GLY A 55 -4.85 -0.59 -8.73
C GLY A 55 -4.62 0.71 -7.96
N GLY A 56 -3.56 1.43 -8.26
CA GLY A 56 -3.27 2.64 -7.52
C GLY A 56 -2.02 3.36 -7.96
N VAL A 57 -1.53 4.21 -7.08
CA VAL A 57 -0.35 5.03 -7.30
C VAL A 57 0.70 4.79 -6.20
N PRO A 58 1.95 4.50 -6.59
CA PRO A 58 3.08 4.45 -5.67
C PRO A 58 3.74 5.82 -5.60
N PHE A 59 4.23 6.21 -4.44
CA PHE A 59 5.05 7.40 -4.21
C PHE A 59 6.36 6.99 -3.55
N PHE A 60 7.46 7.20 -4.23
CA PHE A 60 8.79 6.90 -3.71
C PHE A 60 9.38 8.11 -2.98
N ALA A 61 10.06 7.84 -1.88
CA ALA A 61 10.78 8.82 -1.07
C ALA A 61 12.16 8.27 -0.73
N GLY A 62 13.16 8.77 -1.43
CA GLY A 62 14.58 8.49 -1.27
C GLY A 62 15.40 9.76 -1.47
N ASP A 63 16.58 9.68 -2.04
CA ASP A 63 17.34 10.82 -2.53
C ASP A 63 16.60 11.47 -3.69
N PHE A 64 16.07 10.66 -4.61
CA PHE A 64 15.05 11.10 -5.55
C PHE A 64 13.65 10.79 -5.00
N ARG A 65 12.68 11.67 -5.32
CA ARG A 65 11.29 11.57 -4.84
C ARG A 65 10.27 11.68 -5.95
N SER A 66 9.15 10.97 -5.79
CA SER A 66 8.03 11.09 -6.72
C SER A 66 7.31 12.44 -6.62
N VAL A 67 7.34 13.10 -5.46
CA VAL A 67 6.74 14.42 -5.24
C VAL A 67 7.82 15.37 -4.74
N THR A 68 8.11 16.42 -5.52
CA THR A 68 9.02 17.52 -5.20
C THR A 68 8.26 18.84 -5.24
N LYS A 69 8.88 19.95 -4.84
CA LYS A 69 8.21 21.25 -4.77
C LYS A 69 7.73 21.79 -6.14
N GLY A 70 8.46 21.48 -7.20
CA GLY A 70 8.14 21.94 -8.56
C GLY A 70 7.55 20.87 -9.48
N ASN A 71 7.67 19.57 -9.12
CA ASN A 71 7.28 18.47 -10.00
C ASN A 71 6.61 17.34 -9.22
N GLY A 72 5.55 16.79 -9.81
CA GLY A 72 4.91 15.56 -9.35
C GLY A 72 5.05 14.47 -10.41
N TYR A 73 5.72 13.36 -10.07
CA TYR A 73 5.81 12.20 -10.92
C TYR A 73 4.74 11.19 -10.52
N TRP A 74 3.78 10.98 -11.41
CA TRP A 74 2.68 10.05 -11.21
C TRP A 74 3.00 8.74 -11.88
N GLY A 75 3.00 7.68 -11.12
CA GLY A 75 3.18 6.32 -11.60
C GLY A 75 1.92 5.50 -11.46
N GLY A 76 2.05 4.21 -11.75
CA GLY A 76 0.97 3.25 -11.60
C GLY A 76 1.41 2.04 -10.81
N MET A 77 0.46 1.42 -10.12
CA MET A 77 0.67 0.12 -9.52
C MET A 77 -0.58 -0.75 -9.70
N VAL A 78 -0.34 -2.05 -9.86
CA VAL A 78 -1.36 -3.08 -9.89
C VAL A 78 -0.96 -4.21 -8.97
N GLY A 79 -1.94 -4.85 -8.34
CA GLY A 79 -1.66 -5.92 -7.41
C GLY A 79 -2.77 -6.94 -7.32
N LEU A 80 -2.37 -8.14 -6.96
CA LEU A 80 -3.23 -9.25 -6.60
C LEU A 80 -3.05 -9.58 -5.12
N GLN A 81 -4.12 -9.96 -4.46
CA GLN A 81 -4.06 -10.39 -3.08
C GLN A 81 -4.92 -11.63 -2.82
N GLY A 82 -4.44 -12.51 -1.96
CA GLY A 82 -5.19 -13.64 -1.43
C GLY A 82 -5.24 -13.56 0.09
N GLY A 83 -6.42 -13.61 0.68
CA GLY A 83 -6.63 -13.50 2.12
C GLY A 83 -7.27 -14.73 2.74
N TYR A 84 -6.86 -15.04 3.95
CA TYR A 84 -7.50 -16.04 4.79
C TYR A 84 -7.83 -15.45 6.16
N GLN A 85 -9.11 -15.49 6.52
CA GLN A 85 -9.62 -14.96 7.77
C GLN A 85 -9.78 -16.08 8.80
N PHE A 86 -9.05 -16.01 9.90
CA PHE A 86 -9.13 -17.01 10.99
C PHE A 86 -10.43 -16.89 11.78
N ASN A 87 -10.79 -15.65 12.09
CA ASN A 87 -11.96 -15.27 12.87
C ASN A 87 -12.41 -13.84 12.48
N PRO A 88 -13.49 -13.29 13.04
CA PRO A 88 -13.92 -11.93 12.70
C PRO A 88 -12.87 -10.83 12.91
N LEU A 89 -11.88 -11.06 13.78
CA LEU A 89 -10.88 -10.06 14.17
C LEU A 89 -9.57 -10.20 13.39
N PHE A 90 -9.08 -11.42 13.18
CA PHE A 90 -7.74 -11.70 12.66
C PHE A 90 -7.75 -12.45 11.33
N GLY A 91 -6.86 -12.06 10.44
CA GLY A 91 -6.59 -12.74 9.18
C GLY A 91 -5.14 -12.61 8.75
N ILE A 92 -4.81 -13.27 7.64
CA ILE A 92 -3.55 -13.10 6.92
C ILE A 92 -3.85 -12.80 5.46
N ARG A 93 -2.95 -12.05 4.84
CA ARG A 93 -3.03 -11.71 3.43
C ARG A 93 -1.67 -11.85 2.76
N LEU A 94 -1.65 -12.58 1.65
CA LEU A 94 -0.54 -12.59 0.70
C LEU A 94 -0.86 -11.58 -0.40
N SER A 95 0.13 -10.80 -0.83
CA SER A 95 -0.01 -9.87 -1.93
C SER A 95 1.16 -9.96 -2.90
N VAL A 96 0.90 -9.69 -4.17
CA VAL A 96 1.89 -9.51 -5.22
C VAL A 96 1.53 -8.21 -5.91
N ASP A 97 2.42 -7.23 -5.84
CA ASP A 97 2.20 -5.91 -6.41
C ASP A 97 3.33 -5.56 -7.38
N TYR A 98 2.98 -5.01 -8.53
CA TYR A 98 3.90 -4.37 -9.46
C TYR A 98 3.69 -2.86 -9.42
N ALA A 99 4.75 -2.11 -9.22
CA ALA A 99 4.74 -0.65 -9.15
C ALA A 99 5.77 -0.07 -10.11
N ALA A 100 5.39 0.98 -10.83
CA ALA A 100 6.27 1.75 -11.69
C ALA A 100 6.01 3.24 -11.48
N ASN A 101 7.06 4.01 -11.23
CA ASN A 101 6.97 5.46 -11.09
C ASN A 101 8.31 6.11 -11.38
N LYS A 102 8.27 7.41 -11.63
CA LYS A 102 9.47 8.24 -11.75
C LYS A 102 9.71 9.03 -10.46
N ALA A 103 10.96 9.44 -10.28
CA ALA A 103 11.38 10.25 -9.14
C ALA A 103 12.42 11.28 -9.61
N GLY A 104 12.41 12.47 -9.03
CA GLY A 104 13.37 13.53 -9.32
C GLY A 104 14.05 14.05 -8.06
N SER A 105 15.06 14.90 -8.25
CA SER A 105 15.82 15.53 -7.18
C SER A 105 14.93 16.40 -6.29
N ARG A 106 15.42 16.66 -5.08
CA ARG A 106 14.87 17.67 -4.16
C ARG A 106 15.51 19.00 -4.45
N ASP A 107 14.78 20.09 -4.25
CA ASP A 107 15.25 21.46 -4.50
C ASP A 107 16.62 21.77 -3.86
N TYR A 108 16.88 21.28 -2.64
CA TYR A 108 18.15 21.54 -1.93
C TYR A 108 19.28 20.54 -2.32
N GLU A 109 19.00 19.57 -3.16
CA GLU A 109 19.95 18.59 -3.70
C GLU A 109 20.17 18.77 -5.20
N ASP A 110 19.57 19.81 -5.80
CA ASP A 110 19.64 20.08 -7.24
C ASP A 110 21.06 20.27 -7.77
N ASP A 111 21.96 20.79 -6.94
CA ASP A 111 23.36 21.02 -7.27
C ASP A 111 24.29 19.84 -6.93
N PHE A 112 23.74 18.73 -6.45
CA PHE A 112 24.52 17.50 -6.29
C PHE A 112 24.83 16.92 -7.67
N ILE A 113 26.00 16.25 -7.75
CA ILE A 113 26.56 15.74 -9.00
C ILE A 113 26.46 14.22 -9.01
N LEU A 114 25.95 13.65 -10.10
CA LEU A 114 25.91 12.23 -10.36
C LEU A 114 26.88 11.89 -11.49
N MET A 115 27.62 10.81 -11.31
CA MET A 115 28.49 10.21 -12.33
C MET A 115 27.75 9.09 -13.11
N PRO A 116 28.22 8.72 -14.31
CA PRO A 116 27.65 7.61 -15.07
C PRO A 116 27.65 6.25 -14.33
N ASN A 117 28.58 6.05 -13.38
CA ASN A 117 28.62 4.86 -12.52
C ASN A 117 27.62 4.90 -11.35
N ALA A 118 26.73 5.90 -11.33
CA ALA A 118 25.72 6.16 -10.30
C ALA A 118 26.28 6.59 -8.94
N GLU A 119 27.54 7.02 -8.86
CA GLU A 119 28.14 7.57 -7.64
C GLU A 119 27.89 9.08 -7.53
N THR A 120 27.70 9.55 -6.29
CA THR A 120 27.39 10.94 -5.97
C THR A 120 28.62 11.65 -5.42
N TYR A 121 28.82 12.89 -5.84
CA TYR A 121 29.90 13.76 -5.35
C TYR A 121 29.34 15.09 -4.87
N TYR A 122 30.00 15.68 -3.87
CA TYR A 122 29.68 16.97 -3.26
C TYR A 122 30.90 17.87 -3.29
N ASN A 123 30.73 19.15 -3.57
CA ASN A 123 31.77 20.17 -3.46
C ASN A 123 33.10 19.81 -4.11
N VAL A 124 33.06 19.22 -5.29
CA VAL A 124 34.24 18.92 -6.11
C VAL A 124 34.16 19.70 -7.41
N ASP A 125 35.29 19.90 -8.06
CA ASP A 125 35.30 20.39 -9.44
C ASP A 125 34.43 19.46 -10.29
N PHE A 126 33.67 20.05 -11.22
CA PHE A 126 32.70 19.31 -12.02
C PHE A 126 33.43 18.29 -12.90
N PRO A 127 33.30 16.98 -12.61
CA PRO A 127 34.04 15.96 -13.33
C PRO A 127 33.52 15.82 -14.76
N GLU A 128 34.38 15.43 -15.69
CA GLU A 128 33.99 15.14 -17.07
C GLU A 128 32.93 14.02 -17.11
N GLY A 129 31.86 14.25 -17.86
CA GLY A 129 30.75 13.31 -18.00
C GLY A 129 29.74 13.30 -16.85
N ALA A 130 29.91 14.14 -15.83
CA ALA A 130 28.95 14.27 -14.74
C ALA A 130 27.73 15.11 -15.13
N LYS A 131 26.62 14.99 -14.35
CA LYS A 131 25.43 15.84 -14.47
C LYS A 131 24.88 16.22 -13.10
N TYR A 132 24.21 17.38 -13.05
CA TYR A 132 23.51 17.79 -11.85
C TYR A 132 22.22 16.99 -11.63
N TYR A 133 21.83 16.75 -10.38
CA TYR A 133 20.59 16.06 -10.03
C TYR A 133 19.35 16.71 -10.62
N LYS A 134 19.31 18.05 -10.72
CA LYS A 134 18.20 18.79 -11.34
C LYS A 134 17.92 18.43 -12.80
N GLU A 135 18.93 17.89 -13.51
CA GLU A 135 18.83 17.47 -14.92
C GLU A 135 18.42 16.00 -15.07
N LEU A 136 18.36 15.27 -13.97
CA LEU A 136 18.18 13.83 -13.93
C LEU A 136 16.84 13.43 -13.32
N ARG A 137 16.36 12.25 -13.68
CA ARG A 137 15.21 11.58 -13.06
C ARG A 137 15.46 10.07 -13.01
N SER A 138 14.92 9.42 -12.00
CA SER A 138 14.91 7.95 -11.90
C SER A 138 13.61 7.37 -12.47
N ASP A 139 13.70 6.30 -13.24
CA ASP A 139 12.61 5.40 -13.62
C ASP A 139 12.72 4.14 -12.74
N ILE A 140 11.77 3.95 -11.84
CA ILE A 140 11.79 2.90 -10.83
C ILE A 140 10.68 1.91 -11.10
N ARG A 141 11.02 0.63 -11.24
CA ARG A 141 10.10 -0.49 -11.40
C ARG A 141 10.34 -1.49 -10.29
N MET A 142 9.27 -1.94 -9.64
CA MET A 142 9.39 -2.77 -8.45
C MET A 142 8.30 -3.85 -8.39
N TRP A 143 8.71 -5.06 -8.03
CA TRP A 143 7.84 -6.15 -7.61
C TRP A 143 7.90 -6.30 -6.10
N ASN A 144 6.74 -6.39 -5.47
CA ASN A 144 6.58 -6.65 -4.05
C ASN A 144 5.79 -7.93 -3.82
N PHE A 145 6.30 -8.78 -2.97
CA PHE A 145 5.60 -9.96 -2.46
C PHE A 145 5.41 -9.76 -0.97
N GLY A 146 4.19 -9.56 -0.53
CA GLY A 146 3.86 -9.20 0.85
C GLY A 146 3.16 -10.33 1.60
N LEU A 147 3.55 -10.53 2.86
CA LEU A 147 2.81 -11.30 3.84
C LEU A 147 2.38 -10.34 4.95
N ASN A 148 1.07 -10.15 5.10
CA ASN A 148 0.48 -9.19 6.01
C ASN A 148 -0.42 -9.90 7.03
N PHE A 149 -0.37 -9.45 8.28
CA PHE A 149 -1.29 -9.87 9.33
C PHE A 149 -2.40 -8.84 9.46
N GLU A 150 -3.64 -9.22 9.16
CA GLU A 150 -4.80 -8.32 9.16
C GLU A 150 -5.50 -8.31 10.53
N VAL A 151 -5.76 -7.11 11.05
CA VAL A 151 -6.56 -6.89 12.25
C VAL A 151 -7.75 -6.01 11.87
N ASN A 152 -8.97 -6.50 12.12
CA ASN A 152 -10.19 -5.72 11.90
C ASN A 152 -10.46 -4.80 13.10
N MET A 153 -10.11 -3.54 12.96
CA MET A 153 -10.20 -2.54 14.03
C MET A 153 -11.65 -2.30 14.47
N PHE A 154 -12.60 -2.32 13.54
CA PHE A 154 -14.00 -2.15 13.93
C PHE A 154 -14.52 -3.28 14.82
N ASN A 155 -14.07 -4.51 14.58
CA ASN A 155 -14.45 -5.64 15.42
C ASN A 155 -13.67 -5.69 16.73
N LEU A 156 -12.51 -5.03 16.79
CA LEU A 156 -11.71 -4.90 18.01
C LEU A 156 -12.42 -3.98 19.02
N PHE A 157 -12.94 -2.85 18.56
CA PHE A 157 -13.58 -1.86 19.45
C PHE A 157 -15.07 -2.12 19.68
N ARG A 158 -15.78 -2.68 18.71
CA ARG A 158 -17.20 -2.95 18.81
C ARG A 158 -17.54 -4.27 18.09
N ARG A 159 -18.11 -5.20 18.83
CA ARG A 159 -18.57 -6.47 18.26
C ARG A 159 -19.51 -6.25 17.08
N SER A 160 -19.35 -7.06 16.03
CA SER A 160 -20.24 -7.02 14.88
C SER A 160 -21.60 -7.63 15.23
N ASP A 161 -22.67 -7.03 14.73
CA ASP A 161 -24.03 -7.55 14.74
C ASP A 161 -24.36 -8.40 13.50
N GLY A 162 -23.38 -8.58 12.60
CA GLY A 162 -23.55 -9.27 11.32
C GLY A 162 -24.07 -8.39 10.18
N ASN A 163 -24.61 -7.21 10.47
CA ASN A 163 -25.19 -6.29 9.47
C ASN A 163 -24.22 -5.20 9.02
N ARG A 164 -23.07 -5.08 9.67
CA ARG A 164 -22.08 -4.06 9.34
C ARG A 164 -21.59 -4.20 7.91
N ARG A 165 -21.60 -3.09 7.17
CA ARG A 165 -21.10 -3.03 5.78
C ARG A 165 -19.64 -2.59 5.68
N TRP A 166 -19.09 -1.98 6.72
CA TRP A 166 -17.72 -1.45 6.72
C TRP A 166 -16.79 -2.30 7.59
N ALA A 167 -15.56 -2.48 7.10
CA ALA A 167 -14.47 -3.05 7.89
C ALA A 167 -13.21 -2.19 7.72
N LEU A 168 -12.57 -1.83 8.83
CA LEU A 168 -11.28 -1.13 8.86
C LEU A 168 -10.21 -2.14 9.26
N LEU A 169 -9.32 -2.42 8.34
CA LEU A 169 -8.23 -3.37 8.51
C LEU A 169 -6.92 -2.61 8.67
N VAL A 170 -6.13 -2.98 9.68
CA VAL A 170 -4.74 -2.58 9.82
C VAL A 170 -3.89 -3.82 9.63
N ALA A 171 -2.92 -3.74 8.75
CA ALA A 171 -2.17 -4.90 8.30
C ALA A 171 -0.67 -4.65 8.28
N PRO A 172 0.05 -4.80 9.42
CA PRO A 172 1.50 -4.87 9.41
C PRO A 172 1.98 -6.08 8.60
N GLY A 173 3.15 -5.95 7.95
CA GLY A 173 3.64 -7.02 7.10
C GLY A 173 5.12 -6.95 6.80
N ILE A 174 5.59 -8.05 6.24
CA ILE A 174 6.93 -8.21 5.69
C ILE A 174 6.83 -8.35 4.17
N TYR A 175 7.80 -7.79 3.45
CA TYR A 175 7.80 -7.73 2.01
C TYR A 175 9.12 -8.21 1.44
N MET A 176 9.05 -9.08 0.45
CA MET A 176 10.16 -9.40 -0.44
C MET A 176 10.07 -8.47 -1.65
N GLN A 177 11.13 -7.73 -1.91
CA GLN A 177 11.14 -6.64 -2.89
C GLN A 177 12.23 -6.88 -3.94
N LYS A 178 11.84 -6.79 -5.21
CA LYS A 178 12.75 -6.81 -6.34
C LYS A 178 12.54 -5.55 -7.16
N PHE A 179 13.57 -4.72 -7.30
CA PHE A 179 13.48 -3.49 -8.08
C PHE A 179 14.51 -3.42 -9.20
N SER A 180 14.23 -2.55 -10.13
CA SER A 180 15.10 -2.14 -11.22
C SER A 180 14.94 -0.65 -11.41
N THR A 181 16.03 0.09 -11.33
CA THR A 181 16.02 1.55 -11.44
C THR A 181 17.03 1.98 -12.49
N GLU A 182 16.61 2.87 -13.36
CA GLU A 182 17.44 3.54 -14.36
C GLU A 182 17.38 5.04 -14.14
N VAL A 183 18.54 5.72 -14.22
CA VAL A 183 18.60 7.17 -14.16
C VAL A 183 18.66 7.72 -15.58
N GLU A 184 17.73 8.60 -15.91
CA GLU A 184 17.54 9.19 -17.23
C GLU A 184 17.75 10.71 -17.17
N GLU A 185 18.15 11.29 -18.28
CA GLU A 185 18.13 12.74 -18.48
C GLU A 185 16.71 13.26 -18.68
N LYS A 186 16.33 14.35 -18.02
CA LYS A 186 14.97 14.91 -18.12
C LYS A 186 14.64 15.39 -19.55
N GLY A 187 15.61 15.92 -20.28
CA GLY A 187 15.39 16.47 -21.62
C GLY A 187 15.31 15.41 -22.72
N SER A 188 16.31 14.54 -22.80
CA SER A 188 16.44 13.54 -23.87
C SER A 188 15.72 12.24 -23.56
N GLY A 189 15.53 11.93 -22.27
CA GLY A 189 15.07 10.62 -21.83
C GLY A 189 16.10 9.49 -22.01
N ASN A 190 17.33 9.85 -22.40
CA ASN A 190 18.41 8.89 -22.56
C ASN A 190 18.89 8.41 -21.19
N ARG A 191 19.27 7.15 -21.12
CA ARG A 191 19.87 6.60 -19.91
C ARG A 191 21.20 7.29 -19.64
N PHE A 192 21.34 7.80 -18.41
CA PHE A 192 22.56 8.51 -17.99
C PHE A 192 23.49 7.63 -17.19
N ALA A 193 22.96 6.91 -16.19
CA ALA A 193 23.78 6.11 -15.29
C ALA A 193 23.53 4.60 -15.45
N ASP A 194 24.42 3.81 -14.84
CA ASP A 194 24.29 2.36 -14.83
C ASP A 194 22.98 1.93 -14.19
N LYS A 195 22.33 0.94 -14.83
CA LYS A 195 21.12 0.34 -14.30
C LYS A 195 21.40 -0.33 -12.96
N LEU A 196 20.70 0.09 -11.94
CA LEU A 196 20.77 -0.52 -10.63
C LEU A 196 19.60 -1.49 -10.43
N SER A 197 19.90 -2.68 -9.97
CA SER A 197 18.90 -3.68 -9.62
C SER A 197 19.36 -4.48 -8.40
N ASN A 198 18.40 -5.05 -7.69
CA ASN A 198 18.69 -5.98 -6.62
C ASN A 198 18.22 -7.40 -6.98
N LYS A 199 18.77 -8.40 -6.30
CA LYS A 199 18.26 -9.78 -6.41
C LYS A 199 16.93 -9.89 -5.66
N VAL A 200 16.93 -9.70 -4.36
CA VAL A 200 15.77 -9.62 -3.46
C VAL A 200 16.17 -8.83 -2.22
N ASN A 201 15.28 -7.95 -1.75
CA ASN A 201 15.40 -7.30 -0.46
C ASN A 201 14.24 -7.69 0.44
N LEU A 202 14.49 -7.67 1.75
CA LEU A 202 13.44 -7.74 2.76
C LEU A 202 13.12 -6.32 3.21
N GLY A 203 11.83 -5.97 3.19
CA GLY A 203 11.29 -4.73 3.70
C GLY A 203 10.25 -4.98 4.78
N LEU A 204 10.04 -3.99 5.63
CA LEU A 204 8.96 -3.95 6.61
C LEU A 204 7.98 -2.88 6.19
N GLY A 205 6.71 -3.08 6.53
CA GLY A 205 5.70 -2.09 6.24
C GLY A 205 4.35 -2.47 6.78
N GLY A 206 3.34 -1.84 6.24
CA GLY A 206 1.96 -2.15 6.54
C GLY A 206 1.02 -1.28 5.77
N ASP A 207 -0.24 -1.62 5.83
CA ASP A 207 -1.29 -0.83 5.23
C ASP A 207 -2.53 -0.72 6.13
N VAL A 208 -3.33 0.27 5.81
CA VAL A 208 -4.68 0.45 6.35
C VAL A 208 -5.64 0.34 5.18
N ALA A 209 -6.61 -0.55 5.30
CA ALA A 209 -7.62 -0.78 4.27
C ALA A 209 -9.02 -0.58 4.83
N LEU A 210 -9.80 0.27 4.16
CA LEU A 210 -11.22 0.41 4.39
C LEU A 210 -11.95 -0.44 3.35
N ARG A 211 -12.69 -1.45 3.82
CA ARG A 211 -13.53 -2.31 2.96
C ARG A 211 -15.00 -1.96 3.14
N TYR A 212 -15.70 -1.89 2.02
CA TYR A 212 -17.14 -1.74 1.96
C TYR A 212 -17.77 -2.96 1.33
N ARG A 213 -18.66 -3.62 2.07
CA ARG A 213 -19.40 -4.79 1.62
C ARG A 213 -20.49 -4.39 0.62
N ILE A 214 -20.24 -4.64 -0.68
CA ILE A 214 -21.22 -4.44 -1.74
C ILE A 214 -22.31 -5.51 -1.64
N ASN A 215 -21.88 -6.78 -1.55
CA ASN A 215 -22.75 -7.94 -1.37
C ASN A 215 -22.03 -9.09 -0.63
N LYS A 216 -22.63 -10.27 -0.55
CA LYS A 216 -22.06 -11.44 0.13
C LYS A 216 -20.74 -11.92 -0.48
N HIS A 217 -20.49 -11.63 -1.76
CA HIS A 217 -19.34 -12.15 -2.50
C HIS A 217 -18.31 -11.08 -2.86
N LEU A 218 -18.65 -9.80 -2.76
CA LEU A 218 -17.83 -8.71 -3.27
C LEU A 218 -17.74 -7.55 -2.28
N ASP A 219 -16.53 -7.12 -2.02
CA ASP A 219 -16.20 -5.90 -1.28
C ASP A 219 -15.45 -4.92 -2.19
N ALA A 220 -15.73 -3.62 -2.07
CA ALA A 220 -14.83 -2.56 -2.52
C ALA A 220 -13.81 -2.27 -1.44
N GLN A 221 -12.58 -1.91 -1.85
CA GLN A 221 -11.49 -1.62 -0.92
C GLN A 221 -10.79 -0.33 -1.30
N LEU A 222 -10.53 0.53 -0.31
CA LEU A 222 -9.59 1.63 -0.38
C LEU A 222 -8.42 1.30 0.55
N LYS A 223 -7.18 1.34 0.06
CA LYS A 223 -5.99 0.92 0.81
C LYS A 223 -4.91 1.98 0.73
N GLY A 224 -4.37 2.39 1.87
CA GLY A 224 -3.18 3.23 2.00
C GLY A 224 -2.07 2.46 2.69
N GLY A 225 -0.87 2.46 2.11
CA GLY A 225 0.24 1.68 2.64
C GLY A 225 1.54 2.46 2.71
N MET A 226 2.43 1.98 3.58
CA MET A 226 3.80 2.45 3.69
C MET A 226 4.73 1.24 3.85
N MET A 227 5.84 1.23 3.13
CA MET A 227 6.86 0.20 3.31
C MET A 227 8.26 0.81 3.26
N TRP A 228 9.14 0.31 4.12
CA TRP A 228 10.55 0.63 4.13
C TRP A 228 11.30 -0.31 3.19
N ILE A 229 12.20 0.28 2.40
CA ILE A 229 13.04 -0.42 1.43
C ILE A 229 14.46 -0.40 1.99
N ASN A 230 14.91 -1.56 2.45
CA ASN A 230 16.25 -1.68 3.05
C ASN A 230 17.32 -1.82 1.95
N ASN A 231 17.41 -0.81 1.07
CA ASN A 231 18.42 -0.76 0.03
C ASN A 231 18.69 0.69 -0.38
N ASN A 232 19.96 1.11 -0.29
CA ASN A 232 20.38 2.49 -0.59
C ASN A 232 20.49 2.79 -2.10
N LYS A 233 20.36 1.79 -2.95
CA LYS A 233 20.46 1.92 -4.42
C LYS A 233 19.10 1.95 -5.10
N PHE A 234 18.03 1.99 -4.30
CA PHE A 234 16.66 1.86 -4.79
C PHE A 234 16.27 2.99 -5.75
N ASP A 235 16.69 4.20 -5.48
CA ASP A 235 16.40 5.40 -6.30
C ASP A 235 17.37 5.60 -7.48
N GLY A 236 18.28 4.66 -7.70
CA GLY A 236 19.23 4.70 -8.81
C GLY A 236 20.54 5.41 -8.48
N ILE A 237 20.76 5.74 -7.21
CA ILE A 237 21.94 6.46 -6.73
C ILE A 237 22.71 5.60 -5.75
N LYS A 238 24.04 5.53 -5.92
CA LYS A 238 24.95 4.95 -4.94
C LYS A 238 25.40 6.03 -3.98
N THR A 239 24.69 6.24 -2.90
CA THR A 239 25.06 7.22 -1.87
C THR A 239 26.29 6.77 -1.10
N ILE A 240 27.24 7.68 -0.87
CA ILE A 240 28.44 7.45 -0.06
C ILE A 240 28.05 7.24 1.41
N CYS A 241 27.00 7.91 1.88
CA CYS A 241 26.46 7.76 3.22
C CYS A 241 25.33 6.72 3.26
N ASN A 242 25.53 5.66 4.02
CA ASN A 242 24.55 4.59 4.24
C ASN A 242 23.36 5.02 5.15
N CYS A 243 23.07 6.31 5.22
CA CYS A 243 22.23 6.92 6.25
C CYS A 243 20.76 7.06 5.87
N LYS A 244 20.39 6.93 4.59
CA LYS A 244 19.02 7.18 4.12
C LYS A 244 18.30 5.87 3.85
N ARG A 245 17.12 5.71 4.48
CA ARG A 245 16.21 4.60 4.22
C ARG A 245 15.19 5.05 3.17
N ASN A 246 15.12 4.33 2.08
CA ASN A 246 14.10 4.54 1.07
C ASN A 246 12.74 4.06 1.57
N THR A 247 11.70 4.80 1.24
CA THR A 247 10.32 4.50 1.64
C THR A 247 9.41 4.58 0.43
N MET A 248 8.45 3.68 0.36
CA MET A 248 7.36 3.74 -0.61
C MET A 248 6.04 3.93 0.13
N PHE A 249 5.26 4.91 -0.30
CA PHE A 249 3.87 5.09 0.07
C PHE A 249 2.97 4.65 -1.08
N THR A 250 1.82 4.10 -0.77
CA THR A 250 0.86 3.65 -1.78
C THR A 250 -0.55 4.11 -1.45
N ALA A 251 -1.30 4.47 -2.49
CA ALA A 251 -2.74 4.69 -2.41
C ALA A 251 -3.40 3.83 -3.47
N GLN A 252 -4.30 2.93 -3.08
CA GLN A 252 -4.87 1.91 -3.95
C GLN A 252 -6.38 1.81 -3.76
N VAL A 253 -7.07 1.51 -4.84
CA VAL A 253 -8.47 1.07 -4.83
C VAL A 253 -8.56 -0.34 -5.38
N GLY A 254 -9.53 -1.12 -4.94
CA GLY A 254 -9.63 -2.50 -5.40
C GLY A 254 -10.97 -3.14 -5.12
N LEU A 255 -11.09 -4.35 -5.64
CA LEU A 255 -12.21 -5.25 -5.42
C LEU A 255 -11.71 -6.53 -4.78
N VAL A 256 -12.46 -7.02 -3.80
CA VAL A 256 -12.12 -8.25 -3.07
C VAL A 256 -13.28 -9.23 -3.19
N TRP A 257 -13.01 -10.35 -3.81
CA TRP A 257 -13.94 -11.46 -3.99
C TRP A 257 -13.82 -12.41 -2.81
N LYS A 258 -14.94 -12.71 -2.16
CA LYS A 258 -15.03 -13.65 -1.05
C LYS A 258 -15.36 -15.03 -1.62
N ILE A 259 -14.42 -15.98 -1.48
CA ILE A 259 -14.48 -17.30 -2.10
C ILE A 259 -14.95 -18.33 -1.07
N GLY A 260 -15.77 -19.23 -1.53
CA GLY A 260 -16.32 -20.32 -0.74
C GLY A 260 -17.64 -19.92 -0.08
N ASN A 261 -18.52 -20.85 -0.14
CA ASN A 261 -19.78 -20.79 0.59
C ASN A 261 -19.51 -21.43 1.94
N GLY A 262 -19.99 -20.84 3.03
CA GLY A 262 -20.15 -21.56 4.28
C GLY A 262 -20.99 -22.82 4.01
N LYS A 263 -21.02 -23.75 4.93
CA LYS A 263 -21.72 -25.05 4.76
C LYS A 263 -23.17 -24.93 4.25
N SER A 264 -23.85 -23.81 4.55
CA SER A 264 -25.22 -23.52 4.08
C SER A 264 -25.31 -22.69 2.78
N GLY A 265 -24.18 -22.24 2.22
CA GLY A 265 -24.13 -21.37 1.04
C GLY A 265 -24.74 -19.97 1.22
N LYS A 266 -25.17 -19.62 2.41
CA LYS A 266 -25.97 -18.41 2.70
C LYS A 266 -25.20 -17.29 3.39
N LYS A 267 -24.09 -17.61 4.06
CA LYS A 267 -23.34 -16.65 4.87
C LYS A 267 -22.20 -15.97 4.10
N ASP A 268 -21.84 -14.81 4.57
CA ASP A 268 -20.79 -13.96 4.04
C ASP A 268 -19.37 -14.40 4.50
N ASN A 269 -18.38 -13.54 4.34
CA ASN A 269 -17.06 -13.79 4.94
C ASN A 269 -17.12 -13.65 6.47
N ILE A 270 -16.37 -14.51 7.17
CA ILE A 270 -16.32 -14.54 8.64
C ILE A 270 -15.94 -13.20 9.28
N MET A 271 -15.26 -12.32 8.56
CA MET A 271 -14.92 -10.96 9.00
C MET A 271 -16.16 -10.13 9.37
N TYR A 272 -17.32 -10.42 8.75
CA TYR A 272 -18.60 -9.76 9.01
C TYR A 272 -19.50 -10.56 9.94
N ALA A 273 -19.03 -11.69 10.46
CA ALA A 273 -19.82 -12.49 11.37
C ALA A 273 -20.09 -11.75 12.69
N PRO A 274 -21.24 -12.01 13.35
CA PRO A 274 -21.52 -11.47 14.67
C PRO A 274 -20.49 -11.98 15.70
N GLY A 275 -20.05 -11.10 16.60
CA GLY A 275 -18.96 -11.34 17.57
C GLY A 275 -19.40 -11.70 18.99
#